data_8366cc185648a59527c31d5dc749bde1
#
_entry.id   8366cc185648a59527c31d5dc749bde1
#
_cell.length_a   1.000
_cell.length_b   1.000
_cell.length_c   1.000
_cell.angle_alpha   90.00
_cell.angle_beta   90.00
_cell.angle_gamma   90.00
#
_symmetry.space_group_name_H-M   'P 1'
#
loop_
_entity.id
_entity.type
_entity.pdbx_description
1 polymer ?
#
loop_
_entity_poly.entity_id
_entity_poly.type
_entity_poly.pdbx_seq_one_letter_code
_entity_poly.pdbx_strand_id
1 'polypeptide(L)'
;MALDAVDTIKSTFGSLKTDAGKKVLGLLFVLQLVNMGGTYLSTMGTAMMFVSAFLSLGVAAAMLLVTVGVFRSFDSGELTSDQYTSNVLWPLVRITGANAVTTIFAYGLALVALLPAVLVSVLAGAGVSSLGAGAAAGGSIVGAVLGIAGLVLAIAAFFYIFLMLTVSVPMISVDDNRVFQALDRSVQRTKGAKVSMFLAALPIGLLYLVGFGLVIAMTGTATTTVSPGVAVLTSVVTALTATLFFSLLNEYHQRLPE
;
A
#
# COMPACT_ATOMS: atom_id res chain seq x y z
N MET A 1 18.89 18.78 3.68
CA MET A 1 19.20 17.80 4.73
C MET A 1 18.85 16.42 4.20
N ALA A 2 19.70 15.41 4.40
CA ALA A 2 19.34 14.04 4.04
C ALA A 2 18.30 13.53 5.06
N LEU A 3 17.27 12.85 4.60
CA LEU A 3 16.29 12.20 5.46
C LEU A 3 17.00 11.11 6.29
N ASP A 4 16.96 11.22 7.61
CA ASP A 4 17.49 10.18 8.50
C ASP A 4 16.42 9.07 8.65
N ALA A 5 16.71 7.89 8.10
CA ALA A 5 15.81 6.75 8.14
C ALA A 5 15.56 6.27 9.58
N VAL A 6 16.58 6.28 10.44
CA VAL A 6 16.46 5.79 11.82
C VAL A 6 15.57 6.71 12.67
N ASP A 7 15.76 8.02 12.56
CA ASP A 7 14.93 8.99 13.28
C ASP A 7 13.50 9.00 12.74
N THR A 8 13.32 8.82 11.42
CA THR A 8 11.99 8.66 10.81
C THR A 8 11.28 7.41 11.32
N ILE A 9 11.97 6.28 11.43
CA ILE A 9 11.42 5.05 12.00
C ILE A 9 11.00 5.26 13.46
N LYS A 10 11.88 5.84 14.28
CA LYS A 10 11.58 6.10 15.71
C LYS A 10 10.37 7.00 15.87
N SER A 11 10.26 8.08 15.09
CA SER A 11 9.11 9.00 15.11
C SER A 11 7.84 8.30 14.67
N THR A 12 7.89 7.54 13.56
CA THR A 12 6.76 6.76 13.05
C THR A 12 6.21 5.79 14.09
N PHE A 13 7.07 5.00 14.75
CA PHE A 13 6.62 4.10 15.83
C PHE A 13 6.23 4.88 17.09
N GLY A 14 6.84 6.03 17.33
CA GLY A 14 6.49 6.94 18.42
C GLY A 14 5.07 7.48 18.30
N SER A 15 4.57 7.69 17.07
CA SER A 15 3.23 8.19 16.81
C SER A 15 2.13 7.29 17.39
N LEU A 16 2.35 5.97 17.49
CA LEU A 16 1.40 5.04 18.12
C LEU A 16 1.18 5.33 19.61
N LYS A 17 2.10 6.03 20.27
CA LYS A 17 1.98 6.42 21.67
C LYS A 17 1.18 7.71 21.86
N THR A 18 1.00 8.50 20.81
CA THR A 18 0.22 9.73 20.82
C THR A 18 -1.28 9.45 20.88
N ASP A 19 -2.06 10.41 21.37
CA ASP A 19 -3.52 10.30 21.40
C ASP A 19 -4.10 10.19 20.00
N ALA A 20 -3.60 10.96 19.04
CA ALA A 20 -4.01 10.87 17.65
C ALA A 20 -3.74 9.47 17.08
N GLY A 21 -2.52 8.94 17.27
CA GLY A 21 -2.14 7.62 16.76
C GLY A 21 -2.98 6.48 17.33
N LYS A 22 -3.27 6.51 18.66
CA LYS A 22 -4.14 5.50 19.30
C LYS A 22 -5.57 5.54 18.75
N LYS A 23 -6.13 6.74 18.58
CA LYS A 23 -7.48 6.93 18.06
C LYS A 23 -7.57 6.52 16.58
N VAL A 24 -6.57 6.87 15.76
CA VAL A 24 -6.46 6.44 14.37
C VAL A 24 -6.36 4.91 14.27
N LEU A 25 -5.51 4.28 15.09
CA LEU A 25 -5.41 2.83 15.16
C LEU A 25 -6.75 2.18 15.50
N GLY A 26 -7.45 2.69 16.52
CA GLY A 26 -8.77 2.21 16.91
C GLY A 26 -9.80 2.34 15.80
N LEU A 27 -9.83 3.48 15.11
CA LEU A 27 -10.74 3.74 13.99
C LEU A 27 -10.47 2.79 12.82
N LEU A 28 -9.22 2.64 12.42
CA LEU A 28 -8.83 1.72 11.34
C LEU A 28 -9.10 0.26 11.72
N PHE A 29 -8.88 -0.11 12.98
CA PHE A 29 -9.20 -1.45 13.48
C PHE A 29 -10.71 -1.76 13.35
N VAL A 30 -11.57 -0.84 13.78
CA VAL A 30 -13.04 -1.02 13.65
C VAL A 30 -13.44 -1.14 12.18
N LEU A 31 -12.91 -0.29 11.29
CA LEU A 31 -13.21 -0.37 9.87
C LEU A 31 -12.76 -1.71 9.26
N GLN A 32 -11.59 -2.21 9.66
CA GLN A 32 -11.11 -3.51 9.20
C GLN A 32 -11.95 -4.67 9.73
N LEU A 33 -12.40 -4.61 10.98
CA LEU A 33 -13.33 -5.60 11.53
C LEU A 33 -14.66 -5.64 10.75
N VAL A 34 -15.21 -4.47 10.43
CA VAL A 34 -16.44 -4.36 9.62
C VAL A 34 -16.22 -4.96 8.24
N ASN A 35 -15.07 -4.68 7.61
CA ASN A 35 -14.71 -5.25 6.30
C ASN A 35 -14.58 -6.78 6.37
N MET A 36 -13.92 -7.32 7.40
CA MET A 36 -13.79 -8.76 7.60
C MET A 36 -15.14 -9.42 7.89
N GLY A 37 -16.02 -8.75 8.65
CA GLY A 37 -17.41 -9.18 8.87
C GLY A 37 -18.17 -9.27 7.55
N GLY A 38 -18.00 -8.29 6.65
CA GLY A 38 -18.55 -8.32 5.29
C GLY A 38 -18.05 -9.54 4.50
N THR A 39 -16.74 -9.80 4.53
CA THR A 39 -16.16 -10.97 3.87
C THR A 39 -16.76 -12.28 4.43
N TYR A 40 -16.95 -12.38 5.73
CA TYR A 40 -17.59 -13.56 6.35
C TYR A 40 -19.04 -13.72 5.87
N LEU A 41 -19.83 -12.63 5.80
CA LEU A 41 -21.19 -12.67 5.29
C LEU A 41 -21.27 -13.22 3.86
N SER A 42 -20.30 -12.92 3.02
CA SER A 42 -20.26 -13.42 1.62
C SER A 42 -20.21 -14.94 1.52
N THR A 43 -19.77 -15.64 2.58
CA THR A 43 -19.72 -17.11 2.62
C THR A 43 -21.07 -17.75 2.98
N MET A 44 -22.05 -16.95 3.43
CA MET A 44 -23.35 -17.45 3.92
C MET A 44 -24.43 -17.61 2.83
N GLY A 45 -24.10 -17.32 1.56
CA GLY A 45 -24.98 -17.52 0.42
C GLY A 45 -25.19 -16.25 -0.43
N THR A 46 -25.85 -16.41 -1.57
CA THR A 46 -25.93 -15.37 -2.62
C THR A 46 -26.56 -14.06 -2.13
N ALA A 47 -27.61 -14.11 -1.31
CA ALA A 47 -28.21 -12.89 -0.75
C ALA A 47 -27.23 -12.11 0.14
N MET A 48 -26.43 -12.82 0.94
CA MET A 48 -25.42 -12.20 1.81
C MET A 48 -24.20 -11.71 1.05
N MET A 49 -23.93 -12.21 -0.17
CA MET A 49 -22.91 -11.64 -1.06
C MET A 49 -23.26 -10.21 -1.48
N PHE A 50 -24.51 -9.90 -1.74
CA PHE A 50 -24.94 -8.52 -2.04
C PHE A 50 -24.78 -7.61 -0.82
N VAL A 51 -25.18 -8.07 0.36
CA VAL A 51 -24.99 -7.33 1.62
C VAL A 51 -23.50 -7.07 1.87
N SER A 52 -22.66 -8.07 1.67
CA SER A 52 -21.21 -7.95 1.77
C SER A 52 -20.64 -6.92 0.78
N ALA A 53 -21.10 -6.91 -0.47
CA ALA A 53 -20.67 -5.96 -1.48
C ALA A 53 -21.00 -4.50 -1.09
N PHE A 54 -22.23 -4.24 -0.63
CA PHE A 54 -22.63 -2.93 -0.14
C PHE A 54 -21.82 -2.51 1.11
N LEU A 55 -21.60 -3.43 2.03
CA LEU A 55 -20.79 -3.17 3.21
C LEU A 55 -19.35 -2.81 2.83
N SER A 56 -18.75 -3.56 1.90
CA SER A 56 -17.39 -3.31 1.42
C SER A 56 -17.26 -1.96 0.70
N LEU A 57 -18.28 -1.57 -0.08
CA LEU A 57 -18.34 -0.24 -0.69
C LEU A 57 -18.43 0.86 0.37
N GLY A 58 -19.27 0.66 1.40
CA GLY A 58 -19.38 1.58 2.53
C GLY A 58 -18.06 1.73 3.29
N VAL A 59 -17.38 0.61 3.56
CA VAL A 59 -16.04 0.63 4.21
C VAL A 59 -15.01 1.31 3.31
N ALA A 60 -14.99 1.05 2.00
CA ALA A 60 -14.08 1.70 1.08
C ALA A 60 -14.29 3.23 1.05
N ALA A 61 -15.54 3.69 1.01
CA ALA A 61 -15.88 5.12 1.09
C ALA A 61 -15.45 5.72 2.44
N ALA A 62 -15.70 5.01 3.55
CA ALA A 62 -15.27 5.43 4.88
C ALA A 62 -13.74 5.51 4.99
N MET A 63 -13.02 4.54 4.42
CA MET A 63 -11.55 4.55 4.39
C MET A 63 -10.98 5.75 3.62
N LEU A 64 -11.61 6.14 2.51
CA LEU A 64 -11.20 7.34 1.77
C LEU A 64 -11.39 8.61 2.62
N LEU A 65 -12.54 8.75 3.28
CA LEU A 65 -12.82 9.88 4.19
C LEU A 65 -11.82 9.90 5.36
N VAL A 66 -11.58 8.73 5.94
CA VAL A 66 -10.65 8.56 7.07
C VAL A 66 -9.23 8.92 6.64
N THR A 67 -8.80 8.61 5.42
CA THR A 67 -7.46 8.95 4.93
C THR A 67 -7.18 10.46 5.05
N VAL A 68 -8.10 11.32 4.63
CA VAL A 68 -7.95 12.78 4.76
C VAL A 68 -7.84 13.20 6.23
N GLY A 69 -8.77 12.72 7.06
CA GLY A 69 -8.80 13.05 8.48
C GLY A 69 -7.57 12.55 9.24
N VAL A 70 -7.05 11.38 8.88
CA VAL A 70 -5.85 10.81 9.49
C VAL A 70 -4.62 11.68 9.27
N PHE A 71 -4.38 12.15 8.04
CA PHE A 71 -3.24 13.04 7.78
C PHE A 71 -3.37 14.36 8.52
N ARG A 72 -4.57 14.96 8.54
CA ARG A 72 -4.83 16.18 9.33
C ARG A 72 -4.65 15.96 10.82
N SER A 73 -5.03 14.78 11.34
CA SER A 73 -4.85 14.42 12.75
C SER A 73 -3.39 14.23 13.12
N PHE A 74 -2.58 13.63 12.25
CA PHE A 74 -1.16 13.48 12.49
C PHE A 74 -0.41 14.83 12.38
N ASP A 75 -0.86 15.72 11.51
CA ASP A 75 -0.28 17.05 11.36
C ASP A 75 -0.61 17.96 12.56
N SER A 76 -1.87 17.98 13.01
CA SER A 76 -2.30 18.79 14.16
C SER A 76 -1.96 18.18 15.53
N GLY A 77 -1.64 16.89 15.58
CA GLY A 77 -1.44 16.12 16.83
C GLY A 77 -2.72 15.76 17.58
N GLU A 78 -3.89 16.21 17.11
CA GLU A 78 -5.19 15.98 17.71
C GLU A 78 -6.17 15.32 16.74
N LEU A 79 -7.10 14.53 17.27
CA LEU A 79 -8.16 13.92 16.49
C LEU A 79 -9.50 14.59 16.86
N THR A 80 -9.99 15.46 15.96
CA THR A 80 -11.26 16.14 16.10
C THR A 80 -12.23 15.75 14.98
N SER A 81 -13.55 15.82 15.23
CA SER A 81 -14.57 15.50 14.22
C SER A 81 -14.46 16.38 12.97
N ASP A 82 -14.07 17.64 13.15
CA ASP A 82 -13.98 18.62 12.07
C ASP A 82 -12.93 18.24 11.00
N GLN A 83 -11.87 17.54 11.39
CA GLN A 83 -10.85 17.07 10.46
C GLN A 83 -11.39 16.03 9.45
N TYR A 84 -12.45 15.31 9.83
CA TYR A 84 -13.08 14.28 9.01
C TYR A 84 -14.31 14.79 8.25
N THR A 85 -14.86 15.93 8.63
CA THR A 85 -16.13 16.45 8.08
C THR A 85 -15.98 17.75 7.32
N SER A 86 -15.04 18.62 7.71
CA SER A 86 -14.85 19.92 7.09
C SER A 86 -14.04 19.83 5.79
N ASN A 87 -14.61 20.35 4.69
CA ASN A 87 -13.94 20.45 3.39
C ASN A 87 -13.24 19.15 2.91
N VAL A 88 -13.85 17.98 3.14
CA VAL A 88 -13.22 16.68 2.83
C VAL A 88 -13.44 16.28 1.37
N LEU A 89 -14.51 16.75 0.73
CA LEU A 89 -14.91 16.29 -0.60
C LEU A 89 -13.83 16.55 -1.67
N TRP A 90 -13.30 17.77 -1.72
CA TRP A 90 -12.29 18.11 -2.73
C TRP A 90 -10.93 17.41 -2.52
N PRO A 91 -10.35 17.38 -1.32
CA PRO A 91 -9.19 16.54 -1.03
C PRO A 91 -9.40 15.07 -1.40
N LEU A 92 -10.59 14.52 -1.10
CA LEU A 92 -10.93 13.13 -1.41
C LEU A 92 -10.93 12.85 -2.91
N VAL A 93 -11.58 13.71 -3.72
CA VAL A 93 -11.58 13.59 -5.19
C VAL A 93 -10.15 13.70 -5.73
N ARG A 94 -9.35 14.62 -5.20
CA ARG A 94 -7.95 14.81 -5.59
C ARG A 94 -7.07 13.62 -5.20
N ILE A 95 -7.23 13.06 -3.99
CA ILE A 95 -6.51 11.86 -3.56
C ILE A 95 -6.87 10.66 -4.44
N THR A 96 -8.16 10.48 -4.74
CA THR A 96 -8.60 9.42 -5.65
C THR A 96 -7.96 9.59 -7.03
N GLY A 97 -7.93 10.81 -7.56
CA GLY A 97 -7.24 11.13 -8.81
C GLY A 97 -5.74 10.88 -8.75
N ALA A 98 -5.06 11.30 -7.68
CA ALA A 98 -3.64 11.06 -7.47
C ALA A 98 -3.32 9.57 -7.37
N ASN A 99 -4.12 8.81 -6.61
CA ASN A 99 -3.96 7.36 -6.49
C ASN A 99 -4.19 6.64 -7.83
N ALA A 100 -5.18 7.06 -8.62
CA ALA A 100 -5.42 6.52 -9.96
C ALA A 100 -4.21 6.75 -10.88
N VAL A 101 -3.68 7.97 -10.92
CA VAL A 101 -2.48 8.32 -11.68
C VAL A 101 -1.28 7.51 -11.20
N THR A 102 -1.04 7.46 -9.88
CA THR A 102 0.06 6.68 -9.28
C THR A 102 -0.03 5.20 -9.65
N THR A 103 -1.23 4.64 -9.57
CA THR A 103 -1.50 3.24 -9.90
C THR A 103 -1.21 2.94 -11.37
N ILE A 104 -1.69 3.79 -12.28
CA ILE A 104 -1.45 3.64 -13.74
C ILE A 104 0.05 3.69 -14.03
N PHE A 105 0.77 4.65 -13.45
CA PHE A 105 2.22 4.76 -13.66
C PHE A 105 3.00 3.58 -13.06
N ALA A 106 2.66 3.16 -11.83
CA ALA A 106 3.33 2.06 -11.14
C ALA A 106 3.12 0.73 -11.88
N TYR A 107 1.88 0.41 -12.26
CA TYR A 107 1.60 -0.79 -13.04
C TYR A 107 2.14 -0.71 -14.46
N GLY A 108 2.07 0.44 -15.12
CA GLY A 108 2.65 0.66 -16.44
C GLY A 108 4.14 0.38 -16.46
N LEU A 109 4.89 0.92 -15.49
CA LEU A 109 6.32 0.67 -15.38
C LEU A 109 6.65 -0.80 -15.01
N ALA A 110 5.87 -1.41 -14.11
CA ALA A 110 6.03 -2.81 -13.77
C ALA A 110 5.82 -3.72 -15.00
N LEU A 111 4.82 -3.43 -15.82
CA LEU A 111 4.60 -4.14 -17.08
C LEU A 111 5.77 -3.97 -18.06
N VAL A 112 6.27 -2.74 -18.22
CA VAL A 112 7.46 -2.49 -19.06
C VAL A 112 8.68 -3.23 -18.56
N ALA A 113 8.88 -3.30 -17.24
CA ALA A 113 10.00 -4.05 -16.65
C ALA A 113 9.87 -5.58 -16.83
N LEU A 114 8.65 -6.10 -16.96
CA LEU A 114 8.38 -7.52 -17.22
C LEU A 114 8.49 -7.89 -18.71
N LEU A 115 8.36 -6.92 -19.64
CA LEU A 115 8.39 -7.21 -21.09
C LEU A 115 9.59 -8.04 -21.54
N PRO A 116 10.85 -7.76 -21.14
CA PRO A 116 12.00 -8.58 -21.55
C PRO A 116 11.87 -10.03 -21.10
N ALA A 117 11.38 -10.27 -19.87
CA ALA A 117 11.18 -11.62 -19.34
C ALA A 117 10.09 -12.38 -20.10
N VAL A 118 8.97 -11.70 -20.43
CA VAL A 118 7.89 -12.28 -21.23
C VAL A 118 8.38 -12.60 -22.65
N LEU A 119 9.08 -11.68 -23.31
CA LEU A 119 9.64 -11.89 -24.66
C LEU A 119 10.59 -13.08 -24.69
N VAL A 120 11.50 -13.17 -23.75
CA VAL A 120 12.44 -14.32 -23.68
C VAL A 120 11.69 -15.62 -23.40
N SER A 121 10.67 -15.61 -22.53
CA SER A 121 9.88 -16.82 -22.26
C SER A 121 9.10 -17.28 -23.49
N VAL A 122 8.53 -16.35 -24.28
CA VAL A 122 7.83 -16.65 -25.54
C VAL A 122 8.81 -17.16 -26.58
N LEU A 123 9.96 -16.51 -26.76
CA LEU A 123 10.98 -16.93 -27.73
C LEU A 123 11.61 -18.29 -27.36
N ALA A 124 11.88 -18.53 -26.06
CA ALA A 124 12.36 -19.80 -25.57
C ALA A 124 11.30 -20.91 -25.76
N GLY A 125 10.02 -20.63 -25.49
CA GLY A 125 8.92 -21.56 -25.72
C GLY A 125 8.71 -21.87 -27.20
N ALA A 126 8.82 -20.91 -28.09
CA ALA A 126 8.71 -21.08 -29.53
C ALA A 126 9.93 -21.82 -30.13
N GLY A 127 11.14 -21.59 -29.60
CA GLY A 127 12.36 -22.25 -30.05
C GLY A 127 12.52 -23.68 -29.58
N VAL A 128 11.93 -24.02 -28.41
CA VAL A 128 12.05 -25.36 -27.78
C VAL A 128 11.27 -26.42 -28.55
N SER A 129 10.24 -26.08 -29.30
CA SER A 129 9.52 -27.03 -30.14
C SER A 129 10.28 -27.48 -31.37
N SER A 130 11.34 -26.78 -31.77
CA SER A 130 12.16 -27.06 -32.95
C SER A 130 13.59 -27.60 -32.65
N LEU A 131 14.05 -27.48 -31.42
CA LEU A 131 15.40 -27.86 -30.96
C LEU A 131 15.29 -28.97 -29.91
N GLY A 132 15.81 -30.11 -30.11
CA GLY A 132 15.72 -31.31 -29.25
C GLY A 132 15.93 -31.06 -27.74
N ALA A 133 15.63 -32.07 -26.91
CA ALA A 133 15.51 -32.00 -25.44
C ALA A 133 16.66 -31.32 -24.67
N GLY A 134 17.86 -31.26 -25.18
CA GLY A 134 18.99 -30.58 -24.54
C GLY A 134 18.95 -29.06 -24.62
N ALA A 135 18.42 -28.50 -25.73
CA ALA A 135 18.21 -27.05 -25.88
C ALA A 135 17.00 -26.55 -25.07
N ALA A 136 16.03 -27.44 -24.84
CA ALA A 136 14.87 -27.17 -23.99
C ALA A 136 15.27 -26.90 -22.52
N ALA A 137 16.19 -27.68 -21.98
CA ALA A 137 16.67 -27.51 -20.61
C ALA A 137 17.43 -26.19 -20.41
N GLY A 138 18.33 -25.85 -21.36
CA GLY A 138 19.08 -24.59 -21.33
C GLY A 138 18.20 -23.35 -21.47
N GLY A 139 17.24 -23.40 -22.39
CA GLY A 139 16.26 -22.33 -22.61
C GLY A 139 15.35 -22.09 -21.38
N SER A 140 14.98 -23.17 -20.67
CA SER A 140 14.16 -23.07 -19.45
C SER A 140 14.90 -22.42 -18.28
N ILE A 141 16.19 -22.68 -18.11
CA ILE A 141 17.03 -22.09 -17.05
C ILE A 141 17.21 -20.59 -17.33
N VAL A 142 17.59 -20.22 -18.55
CA VAL A 142 17.76 -18.81 -18.94
C VAL A 142 16.44 -18.05 -18.81
N GLY A 143 15.34 -18.64 -19.25
CA GLY A 143 13.99 -18.07 -19.11
C GLY A 143 13.61 -17.88 -17.63
N ALA A 144 13.91 -18.84 -16.76
CA ALA A 144 13.64 -18.73 -15.33
C ALA A 144 14.49 -17.64 -14.67
N VAL A 145 15.79 -17.55 -14.98
CA VAL A 145 16.68 -16.50 -14.43
C VAL A 145 16.22 -15.12 -14.87
N LEU A 146 15.91 -14.93 -16.14
CA LEU A 146 15.42 -13.66 -16.68
C LEU A 146 14.02 -13.31 -16.15
N GLY A 147 13.16 -14.33 -15.94
CA GLY A 147 11.86 -14.17 -15.30
C GLY A 147 11.98 -13.65 -13.86
N ILE A 148 12.87 -14.25 -13.07
CA ILE A 148 13.14 -13.78 -11.69
C ILE A 148 13.75 -12.38 -11.70
N ALA A 149 14.72 -12.11 -12.57
CA ALA A 149 15.32 -10.78 -12.68
C ALA A 149 14.29 -9.72 -13.10
N GLY A 150 13.43 -10.03 -14.07
CA GLY A 150 12.33 -9.17 -14.50
C GLY A 150 11.32 -8.91 -13.38
N LEU A 151 10.98 -9.94 -12.61
CA LEU A 151 10.08 -9.79 -11.45
C LEU A 151 10.69 -8.88 -10.37
N VAL A 152 11.97 -9.08 -10.05
CA VAL A 152 12.69 -8.24 -9.08
C VAL A 152 12.72 -6.77 -9.55
N LEU A 153 13.03 -6.55 -10.85
CA LEU A 153 13.02 -5.21 -11.43
C LEU A 153 11.62 -4.58 -11.43
N ALA A 154 10.58 -5.36 -11.74
CA ALA A 154 9.19 -4.87 -11.72
C ALA A 154 8.75 -4.48 -10.30
N ILE A 155 9.09 -5.29 -9.29
CA ILE A 155 8.83 -4.99 -7.89
C ILE A 155 9.60 -3.72 -7.46
N ALA A 156 10.88 -3.63 -7.80
CA ALA A 156 11.69 -2.46 -7.47
C ALA A 156 11.16 -1.19 -8.14
N ALA A 157 10.76 -1.26 -9.41
CA ALA A 157 10.17 -0.17 -10.15
C ALA A 157 8.81 0.27 -9.57
N PHE A 158 7.97 -0.70 -9.20
CA PHE A 158 6.70 -0.44 -8.53
C PHE A 158 6.91 0.30 -7.22
N PHE A 159 7.76 -0.21 -6.34
CA PHE A 159 8.07 0.44 -5.06
C PHE A 159 8.70 1.81 -5.24
N TYR A 160 9.58 1.98 -6.23
CA TYR A 160 10.22 3.25 -6.53
C TYR A 160 9.20 4.34 -6.87
N ILE A 161 8.27 4.06 -7.80
CA ILE A 161 7.22 5.01 -8.17
C ILE A 161 6.23 5.18 -7.03
N PHE A 162 5.83 4.09 -6.38
CA PHE A 162 4.89 4.12 -5.28
C PHE A 162 5.40 5.06 -4.17
N LEU A 163 6.62 4.87 -3.68
CA LEU A 163 7.19 5.75 -2.66
C LEU A 163 7.31 7.21 -3.13
N MET A 164 7.71 7.41 -4.38
CA MET A 164 7.89 8.74 -4.95
C MET A 164 6.57 9.52 -5.05
N LEU A 165 5.47 8.85 -5.38
CA LEU A 165 4.18 9.51 -5.61
C LEU A 165 3.27 9.49 -4.38
N THR A 166 3.49 8.58 -3.43
CA THR A 166 2.60 8.43 -2.26
C THR A 166 2.67 9.64 -1.31
N VAL A 167 3.79 10.36 -1.28
CA VAL A 167 3.92 11.63 -0.51
C VAL A 167 2.96 12.72 -1.02
N SER A 168 2.42 12.59 -2.24
CA SER A 168 1.39 13.50 -2.75
C SER A 168 0.09 13.47 -1.92
N VAL A 169 -0.20 12.34 -1.26
CA VAL A 169 -1.45 12.17 -0.49
C VAL A 169 -1.50 13.11 0.73
N PRO A 170 -0.50 13.17 1.62
CA PRO A 170 -0.49 14.20 2.68
C PRO A 170 -0.46 15.63 2.14
N MET A 171 0.24 15.91 1.03
CA MET A 171 0.23 17.24 0.40
C MET A 171 -1.15 17.69 -0.07
N ILE A 172 -1.99 16.76 -0.53
CA ILE A 172 -3.39 17.06 -0.89
C ILE A 172 -4.25 17.21 0.36
N SER A 173 -4.02 16.38 1.38
CA SER A 173 -4.86 16.34 2.59
C SER A 173 -4.65 17.54 3.51
N VAL A 174 -3.38 17.99 3.63
CA VAL A 174 -2.94 19.04 4.56
C VAL A 174 -2.80 20.38 3.83
N ASP A 175 -2.07 20.41 2.71
CA ASP A 175 -1.73 21.64 1.98
C ASP A 175 -2.76 22.05 0.93
N ASP A 176 -3.84 21.26 0.73
CA ASP A 176 -4.88 21.48 -0.30
C ASP A 176 -4.35 21.60 -1.74
N ASN A 177 -3.22 20.97 -2.05
CA ASN A 177 -2.61 21.00 -3.36
C ASN A 177 -3.49 20.31 -4.43
N ARG A 178 -3.40 20.81 -5.68
CA ARG A 178 -4.03 20.13 -6.83
C ARG A 178 -3.27 18.85 -7.19
N VAL A 179 -3.95 17.86 -7.79
CA VAL A 179 -3.41 16.52 -8.10
C VAL A 179 -2.03 16.57 -8.75
N PHE A 180 -1.91 17.22 -9.92
CA PHE A 180 -0.64 17.28 -10.64
C PHE A 180 0.44 18.09 -9.94
N GLN A 181 0.04 19.13 -9.21
CA GLN A 181 0.96 19.94 -8.41
C GLN A 181 1.50 19.11 -7.22
N ALA A 182 0.65 18.34 -6.54
CA ALA A 182 1.06 17.46 -5.47
C ALA A 182 1.97 16.33 -5.97
N LEU A 183 1.67 15.75 -7.13
CA LEU A 183 2.50 14.71 -7.74
C LEU A 183 3.88 15.27 -8.14
N ASP A 184 3.92 16.42 -8.80
CA ASP A 184 5.19 17.06 -9.21
C ASP A 184 6.04 17.42 -7.99
N ARG A 185 5.46 18.07 -6.98
CA ARG A 185 6.15 18.37 -5.72
C ARG A 185 6.63 17.12 -5.00
N SER A 186 5.82 16.04 -4.98
CA SER A 186 6.20 14.76 -4.39
C SER A 186 7.44 14.19 -5.08
N VAL A 187 7.48 14.22 -6.42
CA VAL A 187 8.65 13.80 -7.20
C VAL A 187 9.88 14.63 -6.87
N GLN A 188 9.74 15.95 -6.81
CA GLN A 188 10.86 16.87 -6.53
C GLN A 188 11.39 16.69 -5.11
N ARG A 189 10.52 16.67 -4.10
CA ARG A 189 10.90 16.49 -2.68
C ARG A 189 11.55 15.14 -2.38
N THR A 190 11.10 14.08 -3.03
CA THR A 190 11.67 12.73 -2.86
C THR A 190 12.97 12.51 -3.62
N LYS A 191 13.36 13.45 -4.48
CA LYS A 191 14.60 13.38 -5.25
C LYS A 191 15.82 13.40 -4.31
N GLY A 192 16.57 12.29 -4.27
CA GLY A 192 17.73 12.15 -3.38
C GLY A 192 17.43 11.49 -2.00
N ALA A 193 16.16 11.39 -1.58
CA ALA A 193 15.78 10.77 -0.31
C ALA A 193 15.26 9.33 -0.46
N LYS A 194 15.20 8.78 -1.66
CA LYS A 194 14.51 7.52 -2.00
C LYS A 194 15.01 6.32 -1.22
N VAL A 195 16.34 6.19 -1.05
CA VAL A 195 16.94 5.08 -0.30
C VAL A 195 16.56 5.16 1.18
N SER A 196 16.64 6.34 1.76
CA SER A 196 16.25 6.57 3.17
C SER A 196 14.76 6.34 3.37
N MET A 197 13.90 6.74 2.44
CA MET A 197 12.46 6.46 2.46
C MET A 197 12.20 4.95 2.39
N PHE A 198 12.87 4.24 1.48
CA PHE A 198 12.74 2.79 1.37
C PHE A 198 13.18 2.09 2.67
N LEU A 199 14.33 2.46 3.22
CA LEU A 199 14.83 1.91 4.48
C LEU A 199 13.88 2.18 5.65
N ALA A 200 13.25 3.36 5.70
CA ALA A 200 12.27 3.68 6.74
C ALA A 200 10.94 2.94 6.56
N ALA A 201 10.54 2.60 5.33
CA ALA A 201 9.34 1.81 5.05
C ALA A 201 9.54 0.30 5.31
N LEU A 202 10.77 -0.20 5.24
CA LEU A 202 11.11 -1.62 5.31
C LEU A 202 10.62 -2.30 6.60
N PRO A 203 10.76 -1.73 7.82
CA PRO A 203 10.23 -2.35 9.03
C PRO A 203 8.72 -2.53 9.03
N ILE A 204 7.98 -1.58 8.44
CA ILE A 204 6.51 -1.66 8.31
C ILE A 204 6.14 -2.78 7.34
N GLY A 205 6.84 -2.88 6.20
CA GLY A 205 6.67 -3.96 5.24
C GLY A 205 6.97 -5.34 5.85
N LEU A 206 8.05 -5.46 6.64
CA LEU A 206 8.38 -6.69 7.35
C LEU A 206 7.32 -7.06 8.40
N LEU A 207 6.83 -6.06 9.16
CA LEU A 207 5.75 -6.27 10.12
C LEU A 207 4.49 -6.81 9.43
N TYR A 208 4.13 -6.24 8.28
CA TYR A 208 3.01 -6.73 7.47
C TYR A 208 3.23 -8.16 6.99
N LEU A 209 4.40 -8.48 6.44
CA LEU A 209 4.73 -9.82 5.96
C LEU A 209 4.71 -10.87 7.07
N VAL A 210 5.27 -10.55 8.23
CA VAL A 210 5.23 -11.45 9.40
C VAL A 210 3.80 -11.64 9.89
N GLY A 211 3.04 -10.56 10.03
CA GLY A 211 1.64 -10.64 10.47
C GLY A 211 0.78 -11.43 9.49
N PHE A 212 0.93 -11.22 8.18
CA PHE A 212 0.22 -11.96 7.15
C PHE A 212 0.66 -13.44 7.09
N GLY A 213 1.96 -13.70 7.27
CA GLY A 213 2.50 -15.05 7.37
C GLY A 213 1.90 -15.83 8.55
N LEU A 214 1.71 -15.19 9.71
CA LEU A 214 1.00 -15.78 10.84
C LEU A 214 -0.46 -16.11 10.52
N VAL A 215 -1.16 -15.21 9.83
CA VAL A 215 -2.54 -15.45 9.36
C VAL A 215 -2.59 -16.67 8.46
N ILE A 216 -1.69 -16.78 7.47
CA ILE A 216 -1.61 -17.94 6.57
C ILE A 216 -1.30 -19.21 7.36
N ALA A 217 -0.36 -19.17 8.29
CA ALA A 217 0.00 -20.33 9.12
C ALA A 217 -1.18 -20.84 9.97
N MET A 218 -2.02 -19.91 10.46
CA MET A 218 -3.22 -20.28 11.24
C MET A 218 -4.37 -20.83 10.39
N THR A 219 -4.46 -20.44 9.13
CA THR A 219 -5.56 -20.85 8.23
C THR A 219 -5.22 -22.05 7.37
N GLY A 220 -3.92 -22.39 7.24
CA GLY A 220 -3.44 -23.44 6.33
C GLY A 220 -3.63 -23.13 4.84
N THR A 221 -4.44 -22.11 4.52
CA THR A 221 -4.70 -21.64 3.16
C THR A 221 -5.02 -20.14 3.20
N ALA A 222 -4.63 -19.42 2.15
CA ALA A 222 -4.79 -17.97 2.08
C ALA A 222 -6.27 -17.50 1.95
N THR A 223 -7.30 -18.36 1.94
CA THR A 223 -8.52 -17.91 1.28
C THR A 223 -9.90 -18.37 1.75
N THR A 224 -10.15 -19.36 2.59
CA THR A 224 -11.55 -19.87 2.49
C THR A 224 -12.40 -20.00 3.74
N THR A 225 -11.85 -19.98 4.93
CA THR A 225 -12.68 -19.97 6.15
C THR A 225 -12.15 -18.95 7.14
N VAL A 226 -12.75 -17.75 7.10
CA VAL A 226 -12.41 -16.69 8.06
C VAL A 226 -13.01 -17.07 9.41
N SER A 227 -12.24 -17.76 10.27
CA SER A 227 -12.65 -17.92 11.66
C SER A 227 -12.63 -16.54 12.36
N PRO A 228 -13.47 -16.33 13.39
CA PRO A 228 -13.49 -15.04 14.11
C PRO A 228 -12.11 -14.62 14.63
N GLY A 229 -11.30 -15.58 15.09
CA GLY A 229 -9.94 -15.29 15.55
C GLY A 229 -9.01 -14.80 14.44
N VAL A 230 -9.12 -15.39 13.25
CA VAL A 230 -8.37 -14.94 12.05
C VAL A 230 -8.82 -13.55 11.62
N ALA A 231 -10.13 -13.27 11.63
CA ALA A 231 -10.66 -11.96 11.30
C ALA A 231 -10.11 -10.87 12.23
N VAL A 232 -10.09 -11.12 13.53
CA VAL A 232 -9.54 -10.18 14.53
C VAL A 232 -8.04 -9.97 14.30
N LEU A 233 -7.27 -11.07 14.16
CA LEU A 233 -5.82 -10.97 13.93
C LEU A 233 -5.49 -10.19 12.66
N THR A 234 -6.17 -10.50 11.56
CA THR A 234 -5.99 -9.78 10.27
C THR A 234 -6.33 -8.31 10.43
N SER A 235 -7.41 -7.97 11.14
CA SER A 235 -7.81 -6.59 11.38
C SER A 235 -6.78 -5.84 12.23
N VAL A 236 -6.21 -6.47 13.25
CA VAL A 236 -5.14 -5.88 14.08
C VAL A 236 -3.89 -5.61 13.23
N VAL A 237 -3.41 -6.60 12.48
CA VAL A 237 -2.21 -6.47 11.65
C VAL A 237 -2.41 -5.39 10.60
N THR A 238 -3.54 -5.38 9.91
CA THR A 238 -3.83 -4.40 8.86
C THR A 238 -3.99 -2.99 9.43
N ALA A 239 -4.71 -2.83 10.54
CA ALA A 239 -4.89 -1.52 11.18
C ALA A 239 -3.56 -0.96 11.71
N LEU A 240 -2.73 -1.80 12.33
CA LEU A 240 -1.41 -1.39 12.84
C LEU A 240 -0.49 -0.95 11.70
N THR A 241 -0.37 -1.76 10.66
CA THR A 241 0.48 -1.45 9.51
C THR A 241 -0.02 -0.23 8.73
N ALA A 242 -1.32 -0.06 8.57
CA ALA A 242 -1.91 1.12 7.94
C ALA A 242 -1.64 2.39 8.78
N THR A 243 -1.81 2.34 10.11
CA THR A 243 -1.52 3.47 10.99
C THR A 243 -0.06 3.89 10.90
N LEU A 244 0.86 2.92 10.97
CA LEU A 244 2.29 3.17 10.82
C LEU A 244 2.62 3.73 9.43
N PHE A 245 1.99 3.23 8.39
CA PHE A 245 2.21 3.71 7.03
C PHE A 245 1.72 5.16 6.85
N PHE A 246 0.54 5.51 7.35
CA PHE A 246 0.06 6.89 7.32
C PHE A 246 0.96 7.83 8.14
N SER A 247 1.40 7.39 9.31
CA SER A 247 2.37 8.16 10.12
C SER A 247 3.69 8.36 9.38
N LEU A 248 4.21 7.32 8.73
CA LEU A 248 5.44 7.40 7.93
C LEU A 248 5.30 8.40 6.80
N LEU A 249 4.17 8.39 6.08
CA LEU A 249 3.92 9.35 4.99
C LEU A 249 3.83 10.79 5.50
N ASN A 250 3.24 10.99 6.68
CA ASN A 250 3.19 12.30 7.31
C ASN A 250 4.60 12.78 7.72
N GLU A 251 5.44 11.90 8.28
CA GLU A 251 6.83 12.19 8.59
C GLU A 251 7.63 12.54 7.32
N TYR A 252 7.39 11.85 6.20
CA TYR A 252 8.01 12.24 4.93
C TYR A 252 7.57 13.62 4.47
N HIS A 253 6.27 13.91 4.59
CA HIS A 253 5.73 15.22 4.23
C HIS A 253 6.38 16.35 5.03
N GLN A 254 6.57 16.16 6.35
CA GLN A 254 7.15 17.16 7.24
C GLN A 254 8.67 17.31 7.12
N ARG A 255 9.39 16.23 6.85
CA ARG A 255 10.87 16.22 6.87
C ARG A 255 11.54 16.38 5.52
N LEU A 256 10.84 16.14 4.43
CA LEU A 256 11.41 16.34 3.11
C LEU A 256 11.51 17.85 2.81
N PRO A 257 12.65 18.30 2.24
CA PRO A 257 12.85 19.72 1.91
C PRO A 257 11.81 20.20 0.88
N GLU A 258 11.47 21.47 0.98
CA GLU A 258 10.60 22.14 0.01
C GLU A 258 11.29 22.32 -1.35
#